data_210d73752b3adae1e2244503dfbcb8af
#
_entry.id   210d73752b3adae1e2244503dfbcb8af
#
_cell.length_a   1.000
_cell.length_b   1.000
_cell.length_c   1.000
_cell.angle_alpha   90.00
_cell.angle_beta   90.00
_cell.angle_gamma   90.00
#
_symmetry.space_group_name_H-M   'P 1'
#
loop_
_entity.id
_entity.type
_entity.pdbx_description
1 polymer ?
#
loop_
_entity_poly.entity_id
_entity_poly.type
_entity_poly.pdbx_seq_one_letter_code
_entity_poly.pdbx_strand_id
1 'polypeptide(L)'
;KVGKESKNFRMLNQILSDNKVMQKLHTEDYNIINMGSLWGPNNEFKNVNANICEFKEINRDSLLRELLQTSMISYLQETLTYQGSRDRVFCIFDELPMLNQKFSSPKFVFAHVMLPHAPYIFGPNGEDVNPGISLDGKPWDPKKAHIDQLKFANKKIRILIETLLSQNNNSIMIIQGDTGSAFNGDWDNPSEDLIIERMSNLNAIYFPNGNYEAFSEHVTPVNLFRIIFNEFFDANYTLLEDKMYWSTGSKPYDHKDVSNILLKGNEI
;
A
#
# COMPACT_ATOMS: atom_id res chain seq x y z
N LYS A 1 24.30 9.37 7.65
CA LYS A 1 23.98 7.98 8.03
C LYS A 1 23.13 8.04 9.30
N VAL A 2 21.97 7.39 9.30
CA VAL A 2 21.13 7.24 10.49
C VAL A 2 21.66 6.04 11.28
N GLY A 3 21.83 6.18 12.60
CA GLY A 3 22.28 5.09 13.45
C GLY A 3 21.16 4.03 13.61
N LYS A 4 21.54 2.76 13.82
CA LYS A 4 20.62 1.62 13.97
C LYS A 4 19.58 1.80 15.08
N GLU A 5 19.92 2.54 16.14
CA GLU A 5 19.04 2.82 17.28
C GLU A 5 18.14 4.05 17.08
N SER A 6 18.20 4.69 15.93
CA SER A 6 17.36 5.85 15.63
C SER A 6 15.90 5.43 15.44
N LYS A 7 14.98 6.23 15.97
CA LYS A 7 13.52 6.10 15.78
C LYS A 7 12.95 7.26 14.95
N ASN A 8 13.83 8.06 14.31
CA ASN A 8 13.42 9.24 13.57
C ASN A 8 12.99 8.88 12.13
N PHE A 9 11.70 8.82 11.87
CA PHE A 9 11.12 8.55 10.54
C PHE A 9 11.16 9.73 9.57
N ARG A 10 11.61 10.92 10.00
CA ARG A 10 11.58 12.13 9.16
C ARG A 10 12.27 11.93 7.81
N MET A 11 13.43 11.27 7.81
CA MET A 11 14.17 11.00 6.57
C MET A 11 13.41 10.04 5.63
N LEU A 12 12.77 9.02 6.17
CA LEU A 12 11.94 8.09 5.38
C LEU A 12 10.73 8.82 4.78
N ASN A 13 10.06 9.64 5.56
CA ASN A 13 8.94 10.45 5.08
C ASN A 13 9.35 11.44 3.98
N GLN A 14 10.55 12.02 4.07
CA GLN A 14 11.09 12.87 3.02
C GLN A 14 11.36 12.10 1.73
N ILE A 15 11.92 10.88 1.82
CA ILE A 15 12.15 10.01 0.66
C ILE A 15 10.83 9.63 -0.02
N LEU A 16 9.78 9.38 0.75
CA LEU A 16 8.45 9.06 0.21
C LEU A 16 7.83 10.25 -0.52
N SER A 17 7.89 11.43 0.08
CA SER A 17 7.27 12.65 -0.48
C SER A 17 8.02 13.25 -1.67
N ASP A 18 9.29 12.92 -1.84
CA ASP A 18 10.16 13.41 -2.92
C ASP A 18 11.01 12.25 -3.46
N ASN A 19 10.32 11.23 -4.00
CA ASN A 19 10.98 10.02 -4.46
C ASN A 19 11.46 10.15 -5.91
N LYS A 20 12.52 9.41 -6.23
CA LYS A 20 13.19 9.46 -7.54
C LYS A 20 12.31 9.00 -8.71
N VAL A 21 11.31 8.15 -8.45
CA VAL A 21 10.36 7.71 -9.48
C VAL A 21 9.53 8.89 -9.95
N MET A 22 8.93 9.63 -9.01
CA MET A 22 8.14 10.83 -9.34
C MET A 22 9.00 11.91 -9.98
N GLN A 23 10.22 12.14 -9.46
CA GLN A 23 11.17 13.09 -10.09
C GLN A 23 11.45 12.73 -11.54
N LYS A 24 11.76 11.46 -11.83
CA LYS A 24 12.01 10.98 -13.21
C LYS A 24 10.77 11.16 -14.08
N LEU A 25 9.60 10.78 -13.60
CA LEU A 25 8.35 10.92 -14.34
C LEU A 25 7.97 12.38 -14.63
N HIS A 26 8.29 13.30 -13.72
CA HIS A 26 8.16 14.73 -13.99
C HIS A 26 9.07 15.21 -15.13
N THR A 27 10.29 14.67 -15.27
CA THR A 27 11.16 15.00 -16.41
C THR A 27 10.67 14.44 -17.75
N GLU A 28 9.72 13.50 -17.72
CA GLU A 28 9.04 12.91 -18.87
C GLU A 28 7.63 13.50 -19.09
N ASP A 29 7.34 14.66 -18.51
CA ASP A 29 6.08 15.38 -18.62
C ASP A 29 4.83 14.59 -18.17
N TYR A 30 5.00 13.66 -17.23
CA TYR A 30 3.88 12.89 -16.65
C TYR A 30 3.08 13.74 -15.66
N ASN A 31 1.77 13.67 -15.75
CA ASN A 31 0.87 14.12 -14.68
C ASN A 31 0.92 13.11 -13.51
N ILE A 32 1.37 13.55 -12.34
CA ILE A 32 1.44 12.74 -11.14
C ILE A 32 0.16 12.93 -10.34
N ILE A 33 -0.55 11.83 -10.09
CA ILE A 33 -1.82 11.82 -9.35
C ILE A 33 -1.66 10.92 -8.13
N ASN A 34 -1.92 11.47 -6.95
CA ASN A 34 -1.93 10.74 -5.70
C ASN A 34 -3.37 10.45 -5.26
N MET A 35 -3.66 9.20 -4.96
CA MET A 35 -4.89 8.75 -4.31
C MET A 35 -4.47 8.11 -2.98
N GLY A 36 -4.11 8.97 -2.02
CA GLY A 36 -3.51 8.56 -0.76
C GLY A 36 -4.48 7.93 0.22
N SER A 37 -3.95 7.18 1.16
CA SER A 37 -4.69 6.66 2.32
C SER A 37 -4.66 7.65 3.49
N LEU A 38 -5.40 7.32 4.57
CA LEU A 38 -5.32 8.06 5.85
C LEU A 38 -3.98 7.83 6.58
N TRP A 39 -3.11 6.98 6.05
CA TRP A 39 -1.84 6.69 6.69
C TRP A 39 -0.80 7.76 6.37
N GLY A 40 -0.47 8.57 7.37
CA GLY A 40 0.62 9.52 7.48
C GLY A 40 1.17 10.10 6.17
N PRO A 41 2.34 9.64 5.72
CA PRO A 41 3.05 10.24 4.59
C PRO A 41 2.34 10.14 3.25
N ASN A 42 1.43 9.18 3.09
CA ASN A 42 0.74 8.91 1.83
C ASN A 42 -0.61 9.62 1.72
N ASN A 43 -1.04 10.34 2.75
CA ASN A 43 -2.31 11.06 2.72
C ASN A 43 -2.30 12.18 1.65
N GLU A 44 -1.24 12.96 1.63
CA GLU A 44 -1.10 14.10 0.71
C GLU A 44 0.37 14.21 0.27
N PHE A 45 0.61 14.19 -1.03
CA PHE A 45 1.90 14.53 -1.60
C PHE A 45 1.91 15.98 -2.08
N LYS A 46 3.03 16.68 -1.85
CA LYS A 46 3.16 18.10 -2.20
C LYS A 46 3.54 18.34 -3.66
N ASN A 47 4.33 17.44 -4.24
CA ASN A 47 4.89 17.58 -5.58
C ASN A 47 4.12 16.70 -6.59
N VAL A 48 2.79 16.88 -6.65
CA VAL A 48 1.90 16.15 -7.55
C VAL A 48 0.93 17.11 -8.23
N ASN A 49 0.40 16.73 -9.38
CA ASN A 49 -0.57 17.50 -10.11
C ASN A 49 -1.97 17.47 -9.46
N ALA A 50 -2.30 16.38 -8.79
CA ALA A 50 -3.53 16.25 -8.01
C ALA A 50 -3.40 15.26 -6.86
N ASN A 51 -4.06 15.57 -5.76
CA ASN A 51 -4.42 14.63 -4.71
C ASN A 51 -5.93 14.39 -4.81
N ILE A 52 -6.34 13.13 -4.89
CA ILE A 52 -7.74 12.72 -5.05
C ILE A 52 -8.14 11.84 -3.88
N CYS A 53 -9.42 11.83 -3.53
CA CYS A 53 -9.95 11.11 -2.37
C CYS A 53 -9.34 11.57 -1.03
N GLU A 54 -8.97 12.85 -0.96
CA GLU A 54 -8.56 13.45 0.30
C GLU A 54 -9.77 13.63 1.22
N PHE A 55 -9.66 13.09 2.42
CA PHE A 55 -10.57 13.44 3.49
C PHE A 55 -9.83 14.32 4.50
N LYS A 56 -10.27 15.54 4.66
CA LYS A 56 -9.75 16.41 5.73
C LYS A 56 -10.18 15.80 7.05
N GLU A 57 -9.23 15.28 7.82
CA GLU A 57 -9.50 14.96 9.22
C GLU A 57 -10.09 16.19 9.90
N ILE A 58 -11.26 16.02 10.51
CA ILE A 58 -11.99 17.10 11.20
C ILE A 58 -11.16 17.71 12.33
N ASN A 59 -10.10 17.01 12.80
CA ASN A 59 -9.26 17.44 13.90
C ASN A 59 -7.78 17.18 13.67
N ARG A 60 -7.08 18.17 13.07
CA ARG A 60 -5.60 18.22 13.09
C ARG A 60 -5.04 18.74 14.43
N ASP A 61 -5.89 19.26 15.33
CA ASP A 61 -5.46 19.77 16.64
C ASP A 61 -5.28 18.60 17.62
N SER A 62 -4.03 18.37 18.04
CA SER A 62 -3.66 17.27 18.93
C SER A 62 -4.37 17.36 20.30
N LEU A 63 -4.58 18.57 20.82
CA LEU A 63 -5.25 18.77 22.11
C LEU A 63 -6.74 18.43 22.03
N LEU A 64 -7.40 18.85 20.95
CA LEU A 64 -8.82 18.55 20.74
C LEU A 64 -9.03 17.05 20.52
N ARG A 65 -8.10 16.38 19.82
CA ARG A 65 -8.10 14.93 19.64
C ARG A 65 -7.97 14.18 20.97
N GLU A 66 -7.03 14.56 21.84
CA GLU A 66 -6.89 13.98 23.18
C GLU A 66 -8.13 14.19 24.05
N LEU A 67 -8.71 15.38 24.05
CA LEU A 67 -9.94 15.68 24.78
C LEU A 67 -11.13 14.86 24.27
N LEU A 68 -11.25 14.65 22.98
CA LEU A 68 -12.30 13.83 22.39
C LEU A 68 -12.08 12.34 22.70
N GLN A 69 -10.86 11.83 22.67
CA GLN A 69 -10.55 10.43 22.99
C GLN A 69 -10.83 10.06 24.45
N THR A 70 -10.75 11.01 25.36
CA THR A 70 -11.04 10.79 26.79
C THR A 70 -12.50 11.02 27.15
N SER A 71 -13.33 11.43 26.21
CA SER A 71 -14.75 11.73 26.42
C SER A 71 -15.67 10.59 25.92
N MET A 72 -16.94 10.61 26.32
CA MET A 72 -17.98 9.70 25.79
C MET A 72 -18.21 9.87 24.27
N ILE A 73 -17.64 10.91 23.66
CA ILE A 73 -17.70 11.20 22.23
C ILE A 73 -16.70 10.32 21.44
N SER A 74 -15.78 9.65 22.13
CA SER A 74 -14.78 8.76 21.47
C SER A 74 -15.42 7.69 20.57
N TYR A 75 -16.51 7.09 21.00
CA TYR A 75 -17.27 6.12 20.21
C TYR A 75 -17.81 6.70 18.89
N LEU A 76 -18.35 7.92 18.95
CA LEU A 76 -18.82 8.63 17.76
C LEU A 76 -17.66 8.98 16.82
N GLN A 77 -16.53 9.39 17.39
CA GLN A 77 -15.32 9.69 16.62
C GLN A 77 -14.76 8.45 15.93
N GLU A 78 -14.71 7.28 16.59
CA GLU A 78 -14.30 6.01 15.97
C GLU A 78 -15.23 5.64 14.81
N THR A 79 -16.54 5.72 15.01
CA THR A 79 -17.53 5.43 13.96
C THR A 79 -17.33 6.34 12.74
N LEU A 80 -17.13 7.64 12.94
CA LEU A 80 -16.86 8.60 11.86
C LEU A 80 -15.52 8.33 11.16
N THR A 81 -14.50 7.90 11.90
CA THR A 81 -13.20 7.52 11.34
C THR A 81 -13.31 6.27 10.47
N TYR A 82 -14.06 5.25 10.92
CA TYR A 82 -14.30 4.05 10.11
C TYR A 82 -15.09 4.35 8.85
N GLN A 83 -16.13 5.19 8.96
CA GLN A 83 -16.89 5.63 7.80
C GLN A 83 -16.01 6.39 6.82
N GLY A 84 -15.19 7.34 7.26
CA GLY A 84 -14.24 8.05 6.40
C GLY A 84 -13.21 7.14 5.74
N SER A 85 -12.80 6.07 6.42
CA SER A 85 -11.90 5.05 5.84
C SER A 85 -12.61 4.23 4.75
N ARG A 86 -13.88 3.86 4.96
CA ARG A 86 -14.71 3.16 3.95
C ARG A 86 -14.94 4.03 2.73
N ASP A 87 -15.36 5.28 2.94
CA ASP A 87 -15.65 6.24 1.87
C ASP A 87 -14.42 6.47 1.00
N ARG A 88 -13.22 6.52 1.60
CA ARG A 88 -11.97 6.65 0.85
C ARG A 88 -11.67 5.42 -0.01
N VAL A 89 -11.88 4.22 0.52
CA VAL A 89 -11.70 2.99 -0.26
C VAL A 89 -12.63 2.99 -1.47
N PHE A 90 -13.91 3.31 -1.28
CA PHE A 90 -14.86 3.41 -2.39
C PHE A 90 -14.46 4.52 -3.36
N CYS A 91 -14.11 5.71 -2.87
CA CYS A 91 -13.65 6.81 -3.70
C CYS A 91 -12.49 6.38 -4.62
N ILE A 92 -11.47 5.69 -4.11
CA ILE A 92 -10.34 5.23 -4.94
C ILE A 92 -10.81 4.30 -6.04
N PHE A 93 -11.62 3.28 -5.72
CA PHE A 93 -12.10 2.33 -6.72
C PHE A 93 -13.06 2.95 -7.75
N ASP A 94 -13.83 3.95 -7.37
CA ASP A 94 -14.79 4.62 -8.26
C ASP A 94 -14.12 5.71 -9.12
N GLU A 95 -13.16 6.45 -8.56
CA GLU A 95 -12.48 7.55 -9.25
C GLU A 95 -11.35 7.09 -10.18
N LEU A 96 -10.62 6.02 -9.84
CA LEU A 96 -9.45 5.59 -10.60
C LEU A 96 -9.79 5.26 -12.07
N PRO A 97 -10.89 4.57 -12.41
CA PRO A 97 -11.31 4.35 -13.80
C PRO A 97 -11.66 5.64 -14.55
N MET A 98 -12.02 6.71 -13.84
CA MET A 98 -12.44 7.98 -14.43
C MET A 98 -11.27 8.92 -14.72
N LEU A 99 -10.05 8.60 -14.29
CA LEU A 99 -8.89 9.49 -14.42
C LEU A 99 -8.50 9.77 -15.88
N ASN A 100 -8.81 8.86 -16.82
CA ASN A 100 -8.58 9.09 -18.24
C ASN A 100 -9.44 10.21 -18.82
N GLN A 101 -10.60 10.48 -18.20
CA GLN A 101 -11.50 11.58 -18.60
C GLN A 101 -11.13 12.90 -17.91
N LYS A 102 -10.46 12.85 -16.76
CA LYS A 102 -10.16 14.02 -15.92
C LYS A 102 -8.77 14.60 -16.17
N PHE A 103 -7.82 13.78 -16.58
CA PHE A 103 -6.43 14.18 -16.76
C PHE A 103 -5.89 13.72 -18.10
N SER A 104 -5.13 14.58 -18.76
CA SER A 104 -4.40 14.23 -20.00
C SER A 104 -3.31 13.19 -19.74
N SER A 105 -2.95 12.45 -20.79
CA SER A 105 -1.79 11.56 -20.78
C SER A 105 -0.52 12.33 -21.19
N PRO A 106 0.68 11.87 -20.79
CA PRO A 106 0.91 10.73 -19.94
C PRO A 106 0.59 11.03 -18.46
N LYS A 107 0.23 9.98 -17.70
CA LYS A 107 -0.04 10.11 -16.26
C LYS A 107 0.49 8.93 -15.47
N PHE A 108 0.94 9.21 -14.27
CA PHE A 108 1.28 8.23 -13.24
C PHE A 108 0.30 8.35 -12.08
N VAL A 109 -0.34 7.26 -11.72
CA VAL A 109 -1.29 7.23 -10.61
C VAL A 109 -0.72 6.35 -9.49
N PHE A 110 -0.54 6.93 -8.33
CA PHE A 110 -0.23 6.21 -7.11
C PHE A 110 -1.50 6.11 -6.26
N ALA A 111 -2.06 4.90 -6.16
CA ALA A 111 -3.25 4.64 -5.36
C ALA A 111 -2.90 3.75 -4.17
N HIS A 112 -3.02 4.28 -2.95
CA HIS A 112 -2.76 3.55 -1.72
C HIS A 112 -4.06 3.16 -1.02
N VAL A 113 -4.43 1.89 -1.11
CA VAL A 113 -5.65 1.33 -0.53
C VAL A 113 -5.30 0.56 0.74
N MET A 114 -5.86 0.96 1.88
CA MET A 114 -5.60 0.33 3.18
C MET A 114 -6.34 -1.02 3.36
N LEU A 115 -6.37 -1.84 2.32
CA LEU A 115 -6.94 -3.18 2.35
C LEU A 115 -5.85 -4.23 2.09
N PRO A 116 -5.85 -5.32 2.82
CA PRO A 116 -6.75 -5.74 3.91
C PRO A 116 -6.28 -5.35 5.32
N HIS A 117 -5.53 -4.25 5.49
CA HIS A 117 -5.02 -3.79 6.79
C HIS A 117 -6.17 -3.53 7.80
N ALA A 118 -5.93 -3.74 9.08
CA ALA A 118 -6.86 -3.34 10.14
C ALA A 118 -7.05 -1.80 10.17
N PRO A 119 -8.21 -1.28 10.60
CA PRO A 119 -9.36 -2.00 11.15
C PRO A 119 -10.14 -2.77 10.08
N TYR A 120 -10.68 -3.94 10.45
CA TYR A 120 -11.46 -4.77 9.53
C TYR A 120 -12.89 -4.26 9.46
N ILE A 121 -13.16 -3.37 8.54
CA ILE A 121 -14.41 -2.60 8.40
C ILE A 121 -15.26 -3.06 7.19
N PHE A 122 -14.81 -4.08 6.48
CA PHE A 122 -15.54 -4.67 5.35
C PHE A 122 -15.77 -6.16 5.54
N GLY A 123 -17.02 -6.59 5.34
CA GLY A 123 -17.34 -7.99 5.09
C GLY A 123 -16.93 -8.43 3.67
N PRO A 124 -17.07 -9.73 3.35
CA PRO A 124 -16.54 -10.32 2.10
C PRO A 124 -17.22 -9.81 0.82
N ASN A 125 -18.35 -9.10 0.92
CA ASN A 125 -19.02 -8.46 -0.20
C ASN A 125 -19.10 -6.93 -0.06
N GLY A 126 -18.37 -6.36 0.91
CA GLY A 126 -18.35 -4.93 1.20
C GLY A 126 -19.37 -4.48 2.24
N GLU A 127 -19.96 -5.43 2.96
CA GLU A 127 -20.85 -5.14 4.09
C GLU A 127 -20.13 -4.28 5.12
N ASP A 128 -20.88 -3.41 5.79
CA ASP A 128 -20.36 -2.63 6.90
C ASP A 128 -20.12 -3.53 8.11
N VAL A 129 -18.90 -3.52 8.61
CA VAL A 129 -18.48 -4.33 9.77
C VAL A 129 -17.94 -3.41 10.83
N ASN A 130 -18.46 -3.58 12.04
CA ASN A 130 -17.96 -2.87 13.21
C ASN A 130 -16.80 -3.66 13.83
N PRO A 131 -15.55 -3.18 13.82
CA PRO A 131 -14.41 -3.90 14.39
C PRO A 131 -14.65 -4.29 15.85
N GLY A 132 -14.33 -5.54 16.18
CA GLY A 132 -14.58 -6.10 17.49
C GLY A 132 -15.96 -6.74 17.68
N ILE A 133 -16.88 -6.58 16.71
CA ILE A 133 -18.22 -7.18 16.75
C ILE A 133 -18.36 -8.20 15.61
N SER A 134 -18.72 -9.42 15.95
CA SER A 134 -18.97 -10.46 14.95
C SER A 134 -20.39 -10.36 14.41
N LEU A 135 -20.56 -10.43 13.08
CA LEU A 135 -21.86 -10.38 12.42
C LEU A 135 -22.72 -11.64 12.67
N ASP A 136 -22.08 -12.76 13.00
CA ASP A 136 -22.73 -14.04 13.25
C ASP A 136 -22.97 -14.35 14.74
N GLY A 137 -22.73 -13.37 15.60
CA GLY A 137 -22.90 -13.49 17.07
C GLY A 137 -21.86 -14.36 17.78
N LYS A 138 -20.82 -14.83 17.06
CA LYS A 138 -19.69 -15.56 17.64
C LYS A 138 -18.66 -14.60 18.21
N PRO A 139 -17.69 -15.08 19.01
CA PRO A 139 -16.55 -14.26 19.43
C PRO A 139 -15.82 -13.67 18.20
N TRP A 140 -15.38 -12.42 18.33
CA TRP A 140 -14.61 -11.75 17.28
C TRP A 140 -13.33 -12.52 16.95
N ASP A 141 -13.15 -12.86 15.66
CA ASP A 141 -11.97 -13.51 15.12
C ASP A 141 -11.27 -12.55 14.13
N PRO A 142 -10.16 -11.94 14.51
CA PRO A 142 -9.44 -11.01 13.65
C PRO A 142 -8.88 -11.67 12.39
N LYS A 143 -8.53 -12.95 12.42
CA LYS A 143 -8.04 -13.67 11.24
C LYS A 143 -9.17 -13.88 10.23
N LYS A 144 -10.35 -14.27 10.70
CA LYS A 144 -11.54 -14.38 9.83
C LYS A 144 -11.92 -13.02 9.24
N ALA A 145 -11.91 -11.96 10.06
CA ALA A 145 -12.23 -10.61 9.61
C ALA A 145 -11.22 -10.11 8.55
N HIS A 146 -9.93 -10.38 8.72
CA HIS A 146 -8.91 -10.13 7.71
C HIS A 146 -9.21 -10.85 6.38
N ILE A 147 -9.52 -12.16 6.45
CA ILE A 147 -9.82 -12.96 5.26
C ILE A 147 -11.07 -12.43 4.55
N ASP A 148 -12.10 -12.03 5.28
CA ASP A 148 -13.32 -11.50 4.69
C ASP A 148 -13.05 -10.14 4.00
N GLN A 149 -12.28 -9.26 4.63
CA GLN A 149 -11.83 -7.99 4.02
C GLN A 149 -10.91 -8.21 2.81
N LEU A 150 -10.04 -9.22 2.84
CA LEU A 150 -9.20 -9.62 1.70
C LEU A 150 -10.05 -10.11 0.51
N LYS A 151 -11.10 -10.90 0.77
CA LYS A 151 -12.04 -11.32 -0.29
C LYS A 151 -12.70 -10.12 -0.97
N PHE A 152 -13.13 -9.13 -0.19
CA PHE A 152 -13.67 -7.89 -0.72
C PHE A 152 -12.63 -7.13 -1.56
N ALA A 153 -11.41 -6.95 -1.04
CA ALA A 153 -10.33 -6.31 -1.76
C ALA A 153 -10.06 -6.97 -3.12
N ASN A 154 -9.95 -8.30 -3.14
CA ASN A 154 -9.73 -9.07 -4.36
C ASN A 154 -10.87 -8.91 -5.39
N LYS A 155 -12.13 -8.86 -4.95
CA LYS A 155 -13.27 -8.58 -5.84
C LYS A 155 -13.17 -7.20 -6.47
N LYS A 156 -12.87 -6.17 -5.67
CA LYS A 156 -12.76 -4.78 -6.14
C LYS A 156 -11.57 -4.61 -7.09
N ILE A 157 -10.41 -5.18 -6.76
CA ILE A 157 -9.22 -5.13 -7.60
C ILE A 157 -9.48 -5.82 -8.95
N ARG A 158 -10.12 -6.99 -8.97
CA ARG A 158 -10.43 -7.69 -10.21
C ARG A 158 -11.32 -6.85 -11.12
N ILE A 159 -12.42 -6.30 -10.60
CA ILE A 159 -13.32 -5.41 -11.36
C ILE A 159 -12.56 -4.18 -11.90
N LEU A 160 -11.70 -3.59 -11.07
CA LEU A 160 -10.88 -2.46 -11.47
C LEU A 160 -9.95 -2.80 -12.64
N ILE A 161 -9.22 -3.92 -12.56
CA ILE A 161 -8.34 -4.38 -13.64
C ILE A 161 -9.11 -4.60 -14.94
N GLU A 162 -10.23 -5.35 -14.88
CA GLU A 162 -11.08 -5.62 -16.04
C GLU A 162 -11.57 -4.30 -16.68
N THR A 163 -11.96 -3.33 -15.86
CA THR A 163 -12.38 -2.00 -16.31
C THR A 163 -11.25 -1.22 -16.98
N LEU A 164 -10.09 -1.15 -16.35
CA LEU A 164 -8.94 -0.42 -16.89
C LEU A 164 -8.44 -1.03 -18.20
N LEU A 165 -8.36 -2.34 -18.30
CA LEU A 165 -7.96 -3.04 -19.52
C LEU A 165 -8.96 -2.82 -20.66
N SER A 166 -10.25 -2.76 -20.37
CA SER A 166 -11.28 -2.48 -21.38
C SER A 166 -11.22 -1.05 -21.91
N GLN A 167 -10.76 -0.09 -21.11
CA GLN A 167 -10.64 1.31 -21.49
C GLN A 167 -9.34 1.61 -22.25
N ASN A 168 -8.23 1.04 -21.81
CA ASN A 168 -6.90 1.26 -22.39
C ASN A 168 -5.96 0.12 -22.01
N ASN A 169 -5.60 -0.71 -22.95
CA ASN A 169 -4.66 -1.81 -22.78
C ASN A 169 -3.17 -1.39 -22.91
N ASN A 170 -2.90 -0.12 -23.19
CA ASN A 170 -1.53 0.42 -23.30
C ASN A 170 -1.03 1.05 -21.98
N SER A 171 -1.56 0.61 -20.86
CA SER A 171 -1.14 1.07 -19.53
C SER A 171 -0.27 0.02 -18.84
N ILE A 172 0.77 0.45 -18.15
CA ILE A 172 1.47 -0.39 -17.19
C ILE A 172 0.64 -0.42 -15.91
N MET A 173 0.36 -1.61 -15.37
CA MET A 173 -0.33 -1.75 -14.09
C MET A 173 0.54 -2.53 -13.11
N ILE A 174 0.65 -2.01 -11.90
CA ILE A 174 1.36 -2.63 -10.78
C ILE A 174 0.39 -2.72 -9.61
N ILE A 175 0.16 -3.92 -9.13
CA ILE A 175 -0.65 -4.19 -7.94
C ILE A 175 0.25 -4.87 -6.93
N GLN A 176 0.56 -4.17 -5.87
CA GLN A 176 1.55 -4.60 -4.91
C GLN A 176 1.07 -4.40 -3.49
N GLY A 177 1.24 -5.42 -2.64
CA GLY A 177 1.17 -5.27 -1.19
C GLY A 177 2.51 -4.76 -0.66
N ASP A 178 2.48 -3.97 0.39
CA ASP A 178 3.68 -3.53 1.09
C ASP A 178 4.24 -4.63 2.01
N THR A 179 3.35 -5.51 2.50
CA THR A 179 3.69 -6.62 3.38
C THR A 179 2.63 -7.72 3.30
N GLY A 180 3.02 -8.95 3.67
CA GLY A 180 2.10 -10.03 4.00
C GLY A 180 1.44 -9.86 5.37
N SER A 181 0.61 -10.83 5.76
CA SER A 181 0.00 -10.89 7.09
C SER A 181 1.03 -11.20 8.19
N ALA A 182 0.66 -11.01 9.43
CA ALA A 182 1.43 -11.43 10.59
C ALA A 182 0.52 -11.45 11.81
N PHE A 183 -0.23 -12.53 11.99
CA PHE A 183 -1.21 -12.63 13.09
C PHE A 183 -0.61 -13.03 14.41
N ASN A 184 0.44 -13.85 14.38
CA ASN A 184 1.04 -14.40 15.58
C ASN A 184 2.56 -14.38 15.48
N GLY A 185 3.22 -13.68 16.36
CA GLY A 185 4.67 -13.76 16.43
C GLY A 185 5.32 -12.64 17.23
N ASP A 186 6.52 -12.93 17.68
CA ASP A 186 7.40 -11.97 18.31
C ASP A 186 8.16 -11.18 17.22
N TRP A 187 7.82 -9.90 17.08
CA TRP A 187 8.43 -9.02 16.07
C TRP A 187 9.90 -8.73 16.34
N ASP A 188 10.33 -8.76 17.59
CA ASP A 188 11.71 -8.51 17.96
C ASP A 188 12.59 -9.77 17.78
N ASN A 189 11.97 -10.99 17.88
CA ASN A 189 12.61 -12.26 17.62
C ASN A 189 11.75 -13.14 16.70
N PRO A 190 11.66 -12.78 15.40
CA PRO A 190 10.77 -13.47 14.49
C PRO A 190 11.23 -14.89 14.20
N SER A 191 10.28 -15.83 14.15
CA SER A 191 10.51 -17.17 13.59
C SER A 191 10.66 -17.10 12.07
N GLU A 192 11.23 -18.13 11.43
CA GLU A 192 11.30 -18.23 9.98
C GLU A 192 9.90 -18.19 9.35
N ASP A 193 8.92 -18.89 9.93
CA ASP A 193 7.53 -18.88 9.45
C ASP A 193 6.92 -17.47 9.47
N LEU A 194 7.16 -16.69 10.54
CA LEU A 194 6.69 -15.31 10.61
C LEU A 194 7.35 -14.43 9.56
N ILE A 195 8.64 -14.62 9.31
CA ILE A 195 9.37 -13.89 8.24
C ILE A 195 8.77 -14.24 6.88
N ILE A 196 8.57 -15.52 6.60
CA ILE A 196 7.95 -15.98 5.33
C ILE A 196 6.55 -15.40 5.19
N GLU A 197 5.69 -15.50 6.21
CA GLU A 197 4.33 -14.96 6.18
C GLU A 197 4.32 -13.45 5.90
N ARG A 198 5.19 -12.70 6.57
CA ARG A 198 5.23 -11.23 6.44
C ARG A 198 5.82 -10.75 5.12
N MET A 199 6.79 -11.45 4.56
CA MET A 199 7.45 -11.10 3.31
C MET A 199 6.69 -11.63 2.08
N SER A 200 5.78 -12.59 2.25
CA SER A 200 4.93 -13.12 1.18
C SER A 200 3.79 -12.13 0.90
N ASN A 201 4.01 -11.21 -0.02
CA ASN A 201 3.03 -10.21 -0.40
C ASN A 201 2.60 -10.36 -1.86
N LEU A 202 1.48 -9.71 -2.21
CA LEU A 202 1.03 -9.63 -3.59
C LEU A 202 2.01 -8.78 -4.41
N ASN A 203 2.41 -9.30 -5.56
CA ASN A 203 3.13 -8.53 -6.58
C ASN A 203 2.67 -8.98 -7.96
N ALA A 204 1.78 -8.22 -8.59
CA ALA A 204 1.25 -8.51 -9.91
C ALA A 204 1.51 -7.32 -10.84
N ILE A 205 2.09 -7.62 -12.00
CA ILE A 205 2.53 -6.61 -12.95
C ILE A 205 1.95 -6.93 -14.32
N TYR A 206 1.40 -5.92 -14.99
CA TYR A 206 0.96 -6.01 -16.37
C TYR A 206 1.75 -5.02 -17.23
N PHE A 207 2.39 -5.54 -18.28
CA PHE A 207 3.04 -4.76 -19.33
C PHE A 207 2.28 -4.88 -20.65
N PRO A 208 1.96 -3.76 -21.30
CA PRO A 208 1.20 -3.79 -22.56
C PRO A 208 1.92 -4.47 -23.71
N ASN A 209 3.26 -4.50 -23.70
CA ASN A 209 4.08 -5.20 -24.69
C ASN A 209 4.28 -6.69 -24.38
N GLY A 210 3.87 -7.17 -23.21
CA GLY A 210 4.04 -8.58 -22.79
C GLY A 210 5.48 -9.02 -22.55
N ASN A 211 6.44 -8.09 -22.49
CA ASN A 211 7.84 -8.42 -22.24
C ASN A 211 8.15 -8.44 -20.74
N TYR A 212 8.42 -9.62 -20.21
CA TYR A 212 8.75 -9.86 -18.80
C TYR A 212 10.14 -10.46 -18.60
N GLU A 213 10.98 -10.51 -19.64
CA GLU A 213 12.31 -11.17 -19.61
C GLU A 213 13.25 -10.60 -18.53
N ALA A 214 13.11 -9.32 -18.20
CA ALA A 214 13.93 -8.68 -17.17
C ALA A 214 13.51 -9.02 -15.73
N PHE A 215 12.38 -9.71 -15.53
CA PHE A 215 11.92 -10.11 -14.20
C PHE A 215 12.46 -11.48 -13.81
N SER A 216 13.10 -11.55 -12.65
CA SER A 216 13.40 -12.82 -11.99
C SER A 216 12.19 -13.28 -11.15
N GLU A 217 12.15 -14.56 -10.81
CA GLU A 217 11.14 -15.10 -9.87
C GLU A 217 11.16 -14.44 -8.47
N HIS A 218 12.28 -13.79 -8.14
CA HIS A 218 12.53 -13.19 -6.83
C HIS A 218 12.70 -11.68 -6.89
N VAL A 219 12.15 -11.03 -7.93
CA VAL A 219 12.26 -9.57 -8.07
C VAL A 219 11.71 -8.84 -6.86
N THR A 220 12.54 -7.97 -6.27
CA THR A 220 12.12 -7.11 -5.17
C THR A 220 11.69 -5.72 -5.68
N PRO A 221 10.95 -4.95 -4.88
CA PRO A 221 10.54 -3.59 -5.26
C PRO A 221 11.69 -2.66 -5.66
N VAL A 222 12.94 -2.95 -5.23
CA VAL A 222 14.10 -2.13 -5.54
C VAL A 222 14.42 -2.12 -7.04
N ASN A 223 14.12 -3.21 -7.76
CA ASN A 223 14.36 -3.35 -9.18
C ASN A 223 13.15 -3.02 -10.06
N LEU A 224 11.94 -3.02 -9.50
CA LEU A 224 10.71 -2.83 -10.26
C LEU A 224 10.74 -1.58 -11.16
N PHE A 225 10.97 -0.40 -10.61
CA PHE A 225 11.02 0.82 -11.41
C PHE A 225 12.31 0.96 -12.24
N ARG A 226 13.39 0.26 -11.91
CA ARG A 226 14.58 0.19 -12.76
C ARG A 226 14.26 -0.56 -14.05
N ILE A 227 13.56 -1.70 -13.94
CA ILE A 227 13.10 -2.48 -15.09
C ILE A 227 12.13 -1.67 -15.94
N ILE A 228 11.12 -1.04 -15.32
CA ILE A 228 10.15 -0.21 -16.04
C ILE A 228 10.84 0.93 -16.81
N PHE A 229 11.75 1.65 -16.19
CA PHE A 229 12.44 2.75 -16.86
C PHE A 229 13.39 2.28 -17.96
N ASN A 230 14.03 1.12 -17.79
CA ASN A 230 14.83 0.52 -18.84
C ASN A 230 13.99 0.08 -20.03
N GLU A 231 12.84 -0.54 -19.78
CA GLU A 231 11.98 -1.10 -20.82
C GLU A 231 11.19 -0.05 -21.62
N PHE A 232 10.70 1.00 -20.91
CA PHE A 232 9.73 1.95 -21.50
C PHE A 232 10.25 3.38 -21.65
N PHE A 233 11.44 3.69 -21.12
CA PHE A 233 11.97 5.07 -21.09
C PHE A 233 13.43 5.15 -21.57
N ASP A 234 13.91 4.14 -22.26
CA ASP A 234 15.30 4.08 -22.79
C ASP A 234 16.36 4.38 -21.70
N ALA A 235 16.05 4.10 -20.44
CA ALA A 235 17.01 4.25 -19.37
C ALA A 235 18.01 3.06 -19.36
N ASN A 236 19.11 3.24 -18.67
CA ASN A 236 20.13 2.20 -18.51
C ASN A 236 20.51 2.05 -17.04
N TYR A 237 19.52 1.78 -16.20
CA TYR A 237 19.74 1.54 -14.78
C TYR A 237 20.29 0.14 -14.54
N THR A 238 21.42 0.04 -13.88
CA THR A 238 21.94 -1.25 -13.40
C THR A 238 20.96 -1.82 -12.37
N LEU A 239 20.57 -3.10 -12.55
CA LEU A 239 19.78 -3.80 -11.55
C LEU A 239 20.64 -4.06 -10.32
N LEU A 240 20.03 -3.93 -9.16
CA LEU A 240 20.65 -4.21 -7.87
C LEU A 240 20.43 -5.66 -7.49
N GLU A 241 21.22 -6.14 -6.54
CA GLU A 241 20.97 -7.45 -5.93
C GLU A 241 19.64 -7.43 -5.19
N ASP A 242 18.77 -8.40 -5.45
CA ASP A 242 17.51 -8.55 -4.77
C ASP A 242 17.75 -9.07 -3.34
N LYS A 243 17.60 -8.19 -2.37
CA LYS A 243 17.77 -8.46 -0.93
C LYS A 243 16.54 -8.09 -0.15
N MET A 244 16.25 -8.90 0.86
CA MET A 244 15.10 -8.73 1.75
C MET A 244 15.59 -8.53 3.17
N TYR A 245 15.03 -7.53 3.84
CA TYR A 245 15.47 -7.12 5.16
C TYR A 245 14.32 -7.09 6.14
N TRP A 246 14.55 -7.66 7.32
CA TRP A 246 13.67 -7.53 8.46
C TRP A 246 14.11 -6.35 9.32
N SER A 247 13.15 -5.53 9.74
CA SER A 247 13.34 -4.51 10.79
C SER A 247 12.07 -4.39 11.61
N THR A 248 12.17 -3.83 12.81
CA THR A 248 11.02 -3.64 13.70
C THR A 248 10.68 -2.17 13.86
N GLY A 249 9.45 -1.87 14.30
CA GLY A 249 9.06 -0.49 14.61
C GLY A 249 9.87 0.11 15.75
N SER A 250 10.40 -0.71 16.67
CA SER A 250 11.30 -0.28 17.74
C SER A 250 12.72 0.06 17.24
N LYS A 251 13.17 -0.62 16.14
CA LYS A 251 14.49 -0.45 15.51
C LYS A 251 14.37 -0.39 13.97
N PRO A 252 13.78 0.67 13.40
CA PRO A 252 13.47 0.74 11.97
C PRO A 252 14.70 0.81 11.05
N TYR A 253 15.87 1.08 11.59
CA TYR A 253 17.14 1.15 10.85
C TYR A 253 18.11 0.00 11.15
N ASP A 254 17.71 -0.97 11.99
CA ASP A 254 18.49 -2.20 12.22
C ASP A 254 18.00 -3.30 11.28
N HIS A 255 18.50 -3.24 10.05
CA HIS A 255 18.11 -4.16 8.98
C HIS A 255 18.86 -5.48 9.13
N LYS A 256 18.12 -6.58 9.32
CA LYS A 256 18.63 -7.95 9.28
C LYS A 256 18.35 -8.54 7.90
N ASP A 257 19.37 -8.99 7.19
CA ASP A 257 19.21 -9.68 5.92
C ASP A 257 18.55 -11.05 6.15
N VAL A 258 17.39 -11.26 5.52
CA VAL A 258 16.57 -12.49 5.62
C VAL A 258 16.40 -13.17 4.27
N SER A 259 17.14 -12.75 3.25
CA SER A 259 17.02 -13.23 1.88
C SER A 259 17.15 -14.77 1.79
N ASN A 260 18.09 -15.36 2.54
CA ASN A 260 18.30 -16.80 2.55
C ASN A 260 17.13 -17.62 3.11
N ILE A 261 16.30 -17.03 3.98
CA ILE A 261 15.13 -17.71 4.55
C ILE A 261 14.06 -17.88 3.46
N LEU A 262 13.86 -16.84 2.67
CA LEU A 262 12.84 -16.80 1.64
C LEU A 262 13.20 -17.61 0.38
N LEU A 263 14.49 -17.64 0.03
CA LEU A 263 14.97 -18.45 -1.10
C LEU A 263 14.86 -19.96 -0.82
N LYS A 264 15.07 -20.42 0.42
CA LYS A 264 14.90 -21.82 0.80
C LYS A 264 13.44 -22.28 0.84
N GLY A 265 12.50 -21.38 1.15
CA GLY A 265 11.07 -21.70 1.26
C GLY A 265 10.37 -22.01 -0.07
N ASN A 266 11.01 -21.72 -1.19
CA ASN A 266 10.46 -21.96 -2.54
C ASN A 266 10.92 -23.28 -3.17
N GLU A 267 11.69 -24.11 -2.46
CA GLU A 267 12.11 -25.44 -2.91
C GLU A 267 11.15 -26.58 -2.44
N ILE A 268 9.92 -26.23 -1.97
CA ILE A 268 8.93 -27.23 -1.52
C ILE A 268 7.80 -27.34 -2.54
#